data_1f08061ca0f6f47983901e22cbe61c33
#
_entry.id   1f08061ca0f6f47983901e22cbe61c33
#
_cell.length_a   1.000
_cell.length_b   1.000
_cell.length_c   1.000
_cell.angle_alpha   90.00
_cell.angle_beta   90.00
_cell.angle_gamma   90.00
#
_symmetry.space_group_name_H-M   'P 1'
#
loop_
_entity.id
_entity.type
_entity.pdbx_description
1 polymer ?
#
loop_
_entity_poly.entity_id
_entity_poly.type
_entity_poly.pdbx_seq_one_letter_code
_entity_poly.pdbx_strand_id
1 'polypeptide(L)'
;QSFLGEQEQVAPIHSAKKVDGKRAYEYARLGEEVKLKSNTITIKEFDVELCDCPVIEQFEDSKINQAPAYQKGVHIKFRIVCTKGTYIRSIARDFGLRVDSGGHLSQLRRTRIGEYKIENALTIPDLENLF
;
A
#
# COMPACT_ATOMS: atom_id res chain seq x y z
N GLN A 1 7.50 16.95 0.03
CA GLN A 1 7.85 17.38 1.41
C GLN A 1 6.68 17.20 2.40
N SER A 2 5.44 17.33 1.99
CA SER A 2 4.26 17.30 2.88
C SER A 2 3.88 15.89 3.40
N PHE A 3 4.56 14.83 2.98
CA PHE A 3 4.35 13.46 3.48
C PHE A 3 5.36 13.03 4.54
N LEU A 4 6.43 13.80 4.77
CA LEU A 4 7.42 13.49 5.79
C LEU A 4 6.93 13.91 7.18
N GLY A 5 7.35 13.16 8.19
CA GLY A 5 7.08 13.44 9.59
C GLY A 5 5.84 12.74 10.14
N GLU A 6 5.42 13.21 11.31
CA GLU A 6 4.23 12.71 12.00
C GLU A 6 2.96 13.25 11.36
N GLN A 7 1.98 12.38 11.16
CA GLN A 7 0.71 12.72 10.57
C GLN A 7 -0.41 11.77 10.98
N GLU A 8 -1.65 12.25 10.88
CA GLU A 8 -2.84 11.45 11.08
C GLU A 8 -3.23 10.75 9.78
N GLN A 9 -3.45 9.44 9.86
CA GLN A 9 -3.87 8.63 8.72
C GLN A 9 -5.17 7.90 9.00
N VAL A 10 -6.11 7.97 8.06
CA VAL A 10 -7.32 7.16 8.07
C VAL A 10 -7.07 5.85 7.33
N ALA A 11 -7.33 4.73 7.99
CA ALA A 11 -7.21 3.41 7.38
C ALA A 11 -8.17 3.25 6.19
N PRO A 12 -7.82 2.40 5.20
CA PRO A 12 -8.77 2.05 4.15
C PRO A 12 -9.96 1.29 4.74
N ILE A 13 -11.15 1.46 4.13
CA ILE A 13 -12.37 0.73 4.55
C ILE A 13 -12.22 -0.79 4.42
N HIS A 14 -11.50 -1.26 3.41
CA HIS A 14 -11.12 -2.66 3.25
C HIS A 14 -9.84 -2.99 4.03
N SER A 15 -9.90 -2.87 5.37
CA SER A 15 -8.79 -3.16 6.27
C SER A 15 -9.24 -4.05 7.44
N ALA A 16 -8.26 -4.64 8.12
CA ALA A 16 -8.51 -5.44 9.32
C ALA A 16 -8.66 -4.60 10.60
N LYS A 17 -8.70 -3.26 10.48
CA LYS A 17 -8.92 -2.39 11.64
C LYS A 17 -10.27 -2.68 12.26
N LYS A 18 -10.28 -2.88 13.59
CA LYS A 18 -11.51 -3.16 14.32
C LYS A 18 -12.25 -1.86 14.68
N VAL A 19 -13.57 -1.88 14.50
CA VAL A 19 -14.50 -0.86 14.96
C VAL A 19 -15.68 -1.60 15.59
N ASP A 20 -15.98 -1.29 16.84
CA ASP A 20 -17.08 -1.92 17.61
C ASP A 20 -17.05 -3.47 17.55
N GLY A 21 -15.86 -4.05 17.63
CA GLY A 21 -15.66 -5.50 17.65
C GLY A 21 -15.62 -6.20 16.28
N LYS A 22 -16.10 -5.55 15.21
CA LYS A 22 -16.03 -6.06 13.83
C LYS A 22 -14.87 -5.42 13.07
N ARG A 23 -14.38 -6.09 12.04
CA ARG A 23 -13.32 -5.55 11.18
C ARG A 23 -13.91 -4.62 10.12
N ALA A 24 -13.20 -3.56 9.75
CA ALA A 24 -13.67 -2.57 8.78
C ALA A 24 -14.10 -3.19 7.45
N TYR A 25 -13.40 -4.21 6.96
CA TYR A 25 -13.76 -4.90 5.71
C TYR A 25 -15.11 -5.63 5.79
N GLU A 26 -15.56 -6.03 6.99
CA GLU A 26 -16.87 -6.69 7.18
C GLU A 26 -18.01 -5.70 6.96
N TYR A 27 -17.86 -4.47 7.46
CA TYR A 27 -18.80 -3.37 7.18
C TYR A 27 -18.81 -3.03 5.68
N ALA A 28 -17.65 -2.93 5.05
CA ALA A 28 -17.54 -2.63 3.64
C ALA A 28 -18.24 -3.67 2.75
N ARG A 29 -18.15 -4.97 3.11
CA ARG A 29 -18.85 -6.05 2.38
C ARG A 29 -20.36 -6.00 2.53
N LEU A 30 -20.85 -5.50 3.66
CA LEU A 30 -22.28 -5.34 3.93
C LEU A 30 -22.84 -4.03 3.33
N GLY A 31 -21.99 -3.18 2.75
CA GLY A 31 -22.38 -1.85 2.27
C GLY A 31 -22.69 -0.87 3.41
N GLU A 32 -22.29 -1.18 4.64
CA GLU A 32 -22.49 -0.33 5.81
C GLU A 32 -21.40 0.73 5.88
N GLU A 33 -21.81 1.98 6.12
CA GLU A 33 -20.87 3.06 6.38
C GLU A 33 -20.28 2.90 7.79
N VAL A 34 -18.94 2.99 7.87
CA VAL A 34 -18.22 3.00 9.15
C VAL A 34 -17.24 4.15 9.19
N LYS A 35 -17.28 4.91 10.28
CA LYS A 35 -16.32 5.99 10.53
C LYS A 35 -15.07 5.41 11.17
N LEU A 36 -13.99 5.32 10.39
CA LEU A 36 -12.69 4.88 10.87
C LEU A 36 -11.95 6.03 11.58
N LYS A 37 -11.51 5.77 12.81
CA LYS A 37 -10.64 6.71 13.53
C LYS A 37 -9.27 6.76 12.85
N SER A 38 -8.69 7.97 12.81
CA SER A 38 -7.31 8.16 12.37
C SER A 38 -6.33 7.49 13.34
N ASN A 39 -5.15 7.18 12.84
CA ASN A 39 -3.99 6.76 13.62
C ASN A 39 -2.83 7.69 13.34
N THR A 40 -2.08 8.00 14.37
CA THR A 40 -0.81 8.73 14.21
C THR A 40 0.24 7.79 13.62
N ILE A 41 0.83 8.19 12.51
CA ILE A 41 1.92 7.51 11.83
C ILE A 41 3.08 8.48 11.61
N THR A 42 4.27 7.96 11.42
CA THR A 42 5.43 8.76 11.05
C THR A 42 6.08 8.21 9.78
N ILE A 43 6.22 9.06 8.78
CA ILE A 43 6.96 8.78 7.56
C ILE A 43 8.35 9.38 7.70
N LYS A 44 9.37 8.53 7.74
CA LYS A 44 10.77 8.92 7.92
C LYS A 44 11.45 9.26 6.61
N GLU A 45 11.14 8.51 5.56
CA GLU A 45 11.67 8.72 4.22
C GLU A 45 10.54 8.55 3.20
N PHE A 46 10.54 9.39 2.19
CA PHE A 46 9.55 9.36 1.11
C PHE A 46 10.21 9.84 -0.19
N ASP A 47 10.63 8.88 -1.00
CA ASP A 47 11.24 9.11 -2.30
C ASP A 47 10.19 8.84 -3.39
N VAL A 48 10.11 9.71 -4.39
CA VAL A 48 9.15 9.64 -5.48
C VAL A 48 9.88 9.70 -6.81
N GLU A 49 9.59 8.76 -7.68
CA GLU A 49 10.16 8.67 -9.02
C GLU A 49 9.05 8.45 -10.04
N LEU A 50 9.08 9.20 -11.14
CA LEU A 50 8.23 8.90 -12.28
C LEU A 50 8.75 7.64 -12.95
N CYS A 51 7.85 6.71 -13.24
CA CYS A 51 8.19 5.46 -13.88
C CYS A 51 7.57 5.40 -15.27
N ASP A 52 8.40 5.38 -16.28
CA ASP A 52 7.98 5.12 -17.67
C ASP A 52 7.79 3.62 -17.95
N CYS A 53 8.03 2.79 -16.93
CA CYS A 53 7.91 1.34 -17.07
C CYS A 53 6.46 0.91 -17.24
N PRO A 54 6.13 0.14 -18.26
CA PRO A 54 4.93 -0.65 -18.24
C PRO A 54 5.04 -1.63 -17.06
N VAL A 55 4.23 -1.42 -16.03
CA VAL A 55 4.18 -2.24 -14.80
C VAL A 55 3.86 -3.72 -15.07
N ILE A 56 3.65 -4.09 -16.31
CA ILE A 56 2.99 -5.29 -16.78
C ILE A 56 3.91 -6.52 -16.79
N GLU A 57 5.24 -6.37 -16.80
CA GLU A 57 6.13 -7.49 -17.09
C GLU A 57 6.42 -8.45 -15.93
N GLN A 58 6.01 -8.17 -14.71
CA GLN A 58 6.39 -8.99 -13.55
C GLN A 58 5.27 -9.81 -12.89
N PHE A 59 4.04 -9.66 -13.31
CA PHE A 59 2.90 -10.43 -12.77
C PHE A 59 1.97 -10.90 -13.89
N GLU A 60 2.30 -12.00 -14.51
CA GLU A 60 1.50 -12.62 -15.58
C GLU A 60 0.10 -13.09 -15.11
N ASP A 61 -0.11 -13.23 -13.80
CA ASP A 61 -1.32 -13.86 -13.24
C ASP A 61 -2.39 -12.92 -12.68
N SER A 62 -2.21 -11.61 -12.70
CA SER A 62 -3.24 -10.74 -12.13
C SER A 62 -4.22 -10.21 -13.18
N LYS A 63 -5.49 -10.61 -13.07
CA LYS A 63 -6.61 -10.05 -13.85
C LYS A 63 -6.73 -8.51 -13.74
N ILE A 64 -6.05 -7.92 -12.77
CA ILE A 64 -6.00 -6.49 -12.50
C ILE A 64 -5.23 -5.74 -13.59
N ASN A 65 -4.18 -6.35 -14.16
CA ASN A 65 -3.35 -5.73 -15.21
C ASN A 65 -4.05 -5.60 -16.56
N GLN A 66 -5.23 -6.20 -16.72
CA GLN A 66 -6.01 -6.14 -17.97
C GLN A 66 -7.02 -4.99 -18.00
N ALA A 67 -7.18 -4.24 -16.90
CA ALA A 67 -8.09 -3.11 -16.86
C ALA A 67 -7.53 -1.91 -17.68
N PRO A 68 -8.28 -1.35 -18.64
CA PRO A 68 -7.81 -0.26 -19.49
C PRO A 68 -7.36 0.99 -18.73
N ALA A 69 -7.87 1.20 -17.52
CA ALA A 69 -7.49 2.30 -16.64
C ALA A 69 -6.03 2.22 -16.17
N TYR A 70 -5.46 1.03 -16.07
CA TYR A 70 -4.06 0.82 -15.67
C TYR A 70 -3.05 1.17 -16.77
N GLN A 71 -3.48 1.16 -18.03
CA GLN A 71 -2.61 1.41 -19.18
C GLN A 71 -2.46 2.90 -19.51
N LYS A 72 -3.36 3.76 -19.03
CA LYS A 72 -3.43 5.17 -19.39
C LYS A 72 -3.00 6.14 -18.29
N GLY A 73 -2.72 5.64 -17.09
CA GLY A 73 -2.35 6.47 -15.94
C GLY A 73 -0.87 6.82 -15.90
N VAL A 74 -0.54 7.83 -15.12
CA VAL A 74 0.85 8.15 -14.78
C VAL A 74 1.30 7.14 -13.70
N HIS A 75 2.39 6.44 -13.97
CA HIS A 75 2.98 5.49 -13.04
C HIS A 75 4.05 6.17 -12.19
N ILE A 76 3.94 5.98 -10.88
CA ILE A 76 4.85 6.59 -9.91
C ILE A 76 5.37 5.49 -9.00
N LYS A 77 6.68 5.44 -8.83
CA LYS A 77 7.36 4.57 -7.89
C LYS A 77 7.66 5.32 -6.60
N PHE A 78 7.28 4.74 -5.49
CA PHE A 78 7.61 5.25 -4.15
C PHE A 78 8.60 4.35 -3.44
N ARG A 79 9.52 4.95 -2.69
CA ARG A 79 10.22 4.30 -1.60
C ARG A 79 9.82 4.99 -0.29
N ILE A 80 9.30 4.23 0.65
CA ILE A 80 8.76 4.77 1.90
C ILE A 80 9.37 4.03 3.08
N VAL A 81 9.87 4.80 4.06
CA VAL A 81 10.24 4.29 5.38
C VAL A 81 9.30 4.91 6.40
N CYS A 82 8.54 4.06 7.09
CA CYS A 82 7.47 4.50 7.98
C CYS A 82 7.35 3.62 9.22
N THR A 83 6.61 4.11 10.21
CA THR A 83 6.30 3.37 11.42
C THR A 83 5.29 2.26 11.17
N LYS A 84 5.22 1.28 12.09
CA LYS A 84 4.19 0.23 12.08
C LYS A 84 2.79 0.81 12.05
N GLY A 85 1.87 0.08 11.45
CA GLY A 85 0.46 0.51 11.36
C GLY A 85 0.17 1.49 10.23
N THR A 86 1.18 1.89 9.45
CA THR A 86 0.99 2.72 8.26
C THR A 86 0.36 1.91 7.12
N TYR A 87 -0.71 2.42 6.55
CA TYR A 87 -1.37 1.85 5.37
C TYR A 87 -0.85 2.50 4.11
N ILE A 88 -0.06 1.77 3.33
CA ILE A 88 0.52 2.28 2.07
C ILE A 88 -0.58 2.61 1.04
N ARG A 89 -1.69 1.86 1.04
CA ARG A 89 -2.88 2.18 0.22
C ARG A 89 -3.46 3.57 0.53
N SER A 90 -3.49 3.95 1.80
CA SER A 90 -3.93 5.29 2.19
C SER A 90 -2.94 6.37 1.73
N ILE A 91 -1.63 6.09 1.75
CA ILE A 91 -0.63 7.02 1.21
C ILE A 91 -0.85 7.23 -0.29
N ALA A 92 -1.08 6.17 -1.07
CA ALA A 92 -1.34 6.29 -2.51
C ALA A 92 -2.59 7.13 -2.79
N ARG A 93 -3.69 6.91 -2.05
CA ARG A 93 -4.91 7.71 -2.13
C ARG A 93 -4.64 9.18 -1.82
N ASP A 94 -4.01 9.45 -0.68
CA ASP A 94 -3.78 10.80 -0.19
C ASP A 94 -2.78 11.56 -1.07
N PHE A 95 -1.82 10.86 -1.67
CA PHE A 95 -0.93 11.43 -2.68
C PHE A 95 -1.71 11.85 -3.93
N GLY A 96 -2.58 10.98 -4.45
CA GLY A 96 -3.42 11.31 -5.60
C GLY A 96 -4.28 12.55 -5.34
N LEU A 97 -4.89 12.65 -4.16
CA LEU A 97 -5.68 13.81 -3.76
C LEU A 97 -4.86 15.11 -3.71
N ARG A 98 -3.60 15.04 -3.25
CA ARG A 98 -2.72 16.23 -3.15
C ARG A 98 -2.22 16.75 -4.48
N VAL A 99 -2.27 15.94 -5.52
CA VAL A 99 -1.95 16.36 -6.90
C VAL A 99 -3.21 16.60 -7.73
N ASP A 100 -4.35 16.86 -7.06
CA ASP A 100 -5.66 17.09 -7.68
C ASP A 100 -6.09 15.97 -8.63
N SER A 101 -5.76 14.74 -8.27
CA SER A 101 -6.08 13.55 -9.05
C SER A 101 -6.53 12.40 -8.13
N GLY A 102 -6.81 11.25 -8.70
CA GLY A 102 -6.96 10.01 -7.96
C GLY A 102 -5.65 9.24 -7.90
N GLY A 103 -5.52 8.36 -6.91
CA GLY A 103 -4.37 7.48 -6.81
C GLY A 103 -4.75 6.14 -6.19
N HIS A 104 -4.19 5.06 -6.71
CA HIS A 104 -4.33 3.73 -6.15
C HIS A 104 -3.00 2.99 -6.23
N LEU A 105 -2.83 2.03 -5.35
CA LEU A 105 -1.64 1.20 -5.28
C LEU A 105 -1.79 0.02 -6.24
N SER A 106 -0.98 -0.02 -7.29
CA SER A 106 -0.96 -1.12 -8.25
C SER A 106 -0.06 -2.27 -7.78
N GLN A 107 1.04 -1.94 -7.10
CA GLN A 107 2.02 -2.92 -6.65
C GLN A 107 2.62 -2.49 -5.30
N LEU A 108 2.90 -3.44 -4.43
CA LEU A 108 3.56 -3.21 -3.15
C LEU A 108 4.58 -4.31 -2.87
N ARG A 109 5.80 -3.91 -2.58
CA ARG A 109 6.84 -4.80 -2.08
C ARG A 109 7.40 -4.29 -0.76
N ARG A 110 7.34 -5.11 0.27
CA ARG A 110 7.97 -4.82 1.55
C ARG A 110 9.41 -5.32 1.49
N THR A 111 10.36 -4.42 1.67
CA THR A 111 11.80 -4.74 1.56
C THR A 111 12.47 -4.92 2.91
N ARG A 112 11.88 -4.39 4.00
CA ARG A 112 12.42 -4.50 5.35
C ARG A 112 11.34 -4.39 6.42
N ILE A 113 11.48 -5.15 7.50
CA ILE A 113 10.71 -5.03 8.75
C ILE A 113 11.70 -5.08 9.91
N GLY A 114 11.89 -3.97 10.61
CA GLY A 114 12.90 -3.88 11.65
C GLY A 114 14.29 -4.21 11.10
N GLU A 115 14.93 -5.24 11.62
CA GLU A 115 16.24 -5.71 11.19
C GLU A 115 16.18 -6.72 10.03
N TYR A 116 15.01 -7.29 9.77
CA TYR A 116 14.82 -8.30 8.72
C TYR A 116 14.71 -7.66 7.35
N LYS A 117 15.62 -8.03 6.45
CA LYS A 117 15.66 -7.57 5.06
C LYS A 117 15.19 -8.68 4.12
N ILE A 118 14.57 -8.29 3.01
CA ILE A 118 14.03 -9.22 2.02
C ILE A 118 15.14 -10.06 1.34
N GLU A 119 16.35 -9.52 1.24
CA GLU A 119 17.50 -10.21 0.67
C GLU A 119 17.89 -11.45 1.47
N ASN A 120 17.55 -11.48 2.76
CA ASN A 120 17.81 -12.61 3.66
C ASN A 120 16.59 -13.51 3.86
N ALA A 121 15.48 -13.24 3.17
CA ALA A 121 14.27 -14.03 3.25
C ALA A 121 14.39 -15.28 2.37
N LEU A 122 13.88 -16.39 2.87
CA LEU A 122 13.77 -17.64 2.12
C LEU A 122 12.43 -17.66 1.36
N THR A 123 12.44 -18.21 0.17
CA THR A 123 11.22 -18.53 -0.56
C THR A 123 10.63 -19.84 -0.05
N ILE A 124 9.38 -20.14 -0.40
CA ILE A 124 8.76 -21.42 -0.05
C ILE A 124 9.56 -22.62 -0.60
N PRO A 125 10.00 -22.61 -1.86
CA PRO A 125 10.89 -23.67 -2.37
C PRO A 125 12.21 -23.80 -1.62
N ASP A 126 12.82 -22.68 -1.19
CA ASP A 126 14.04 -22.74 -0.37
C ASP A 126 13.80 -23.44 0.96
N LEU A 127 12.65 -23.16 1.60
CA LEU A 127 12.25 -23.83 2.85
C LEU A 127 11.98 -25.32 2.65
N GLU A 128 11.28 -25.70 1.57
CA GLU A 128 11.00 -27.10 1.23
C GLU A 128 12.29 -27.91 1.03
N ASN A 129 13.32 -27.30 0.46
CA ASN A 129 14.62 -27.92 0.25
C ASN A 129 15.46 -28.09 1.54
N LEU A 130 15.08 -27.42 2.62
CA LEU A 130 15.76 -27.55 3.93
C LEU A 130 15.28 -28.75 4.75
N PHE A 131 14.15 -29.30 4.40
CA PHE A 131 13.51 -30.46 5.04
C PHE A 131 13.47 -31.65 4.09
#